data_d16a718bde4a679de8d42553ffe416eb
#
_entry.id   d16a718bde4a679de8d42553ffe416eb
#
_cell.length_a   1.000
_cell.length_b   1.000
_cell.length_c   1.000
_cell.angle_alpha   90.00
_cell.angle_beta   90.00
_cell.angle_gamma   90.00
#
_symmetry.space_group_name_H-M   'P 1'
#
loop_
_entity.id
_entity.type
_entity.pdbx_description
1 polymer ?
#
loop_
_entity_poly.entity_id
_entity_poly.type
_entity_poly.pdbx_seq_one_letter_code
_entity_poly.pdbx_strand_id
1 'polypeptide(L)'
;NIIIDSHIDVPYRLEEKWVDVTKATKEGDFDYPRAKQGGLNAPFMSIYIPASLDNSANSTKLADKLIDYVEAIVGRAPNKFAIASSTADVEQQFAEGLISLPLGMENGSPIQGDLANLQHFYERGIRYITLAHSQANHISDSSYDLRRKWKGLSPFGKELVQEMNKVGVLIDISHVSDAAFYQTIELSKTPVIASHSSLRAFTPGFERNMDDKMIKALGENGGVIQINFG
;
A
#
# COMPACT_ATOMS: atom_id res chain seq x y z
N ASN A 1 23.48 -2.07 0.12
CA ASN A 1 22.20 -2.40 -0.55
C ASN A 1 21.07 -1.58 0.07
N ILE A 2 20.10 -1.13 -0.74
CA ILE A 2 18.90 -0.45 -0.27
C ILE A 2 17.94 -1.51 0.29
N ILE A 3 17.43 -1.30 1.50
CA ILE A 3 16.41 -2.13 2.15
C ILE A 3 15.08 -1.39 2.07
N ILE A 4 14.09 -2.05 1.47
CA ILE A 4 12.73 -1.54 1.27
C ILE A 4 11.77 -2.40 2.10
N ASP A 5 10.92 -1.76 2.90
CA ASP A 5 9.74 -2.37 3.49
C ASP A 5 8.51 -1.83 2.75
N SER A 6 7.73 -2.68 2.13
CA SER A 6 6.63 -2.21 1.29
C SER A 6 5.37 -1.82 2.05
N HIS A 7 5.35 -1.91 3.39
CA HIS A 7 4.15 -1.55 4.14
C HIS A 7 4.40 -1.32 5.63
N ILE A 8 4.24 -0.08 6.10
CA ILE A 8 4.24 0.24 7.52
C ILE A 8 3.12 1.23 7.87
N ASP A 9 2.37 0.98 8.96
CA ASP A 9 1.15 1.73 9.34
C ASP A 9 1.41 2.97 10.21
N VAL A 10 2.53 3.64 9.97
CA VAL A 10 2.91 4.84 10.74
C VAL A 10 1.90 5.97 10.61
N PRO A 11 1.40 6.36 9.41
CA PRO A 11 0.51 7.49 9.27
C PRO A 11 -0.81 7.33 10.04
N TYR A 12 -1.44 6.15 9.99
CA TYR A 12 -2.69 5.90 10.71
C TYR A 12 -2.49 5.88 12.22
N ARG A 13 -1.39 5.31 12.70
CA ARG A 13 -1.03 5.37 14.12
C ARG A 13 -0.86 6.83 14.60
N LEU A 14 -0.29 7.72 13.76
CA LEU A 14 -0.15 9.14 14.09
C LEU A 14 -1.49 9.88 14.09
N GLU A 15 -2.47 9.42 13.30
CA GLU A 15 -3.87 9.90 13.36
C GLU A 15 -4.51 9.58 14.70
N GLU A 16 -4.29 8.37 15.23
CA GLU A 16 -4.82 7.98 16.52
C GLU A 16 -4.10 8.70 17.68
N LYS A 17 -2.77 8.80 17.59
CA LYS A 17 -1.93 9.45 18.61
C LYS A 17 -0.66 10.00 17.97
N TRP A 18 -0.62 11.31 17.80
CA TRP A 18 0.57 11.97 17.27
C TRP A 18 1.80 11.75 18.17
N VAL A 19 2.91 11.36 17.56
CA VAL A 19 4.24 11.28 18.18
C VAL A 19 5.31 11.68 17.17
N ASP A 20 6.37 12.35 17.63
CA ASP A 20 7.47 12.80 16.78
C ASP A 20 8.43 11.63 16.46
N VAL A 21 8.15 10.90 15.37
CA VAL A 21 8.97 9.78 14.90
C VAL A 21 10.34 10.20 14.32
N THR A 22 10.61 11.48 14.23
CA THR A 22 11.95 11.97 13.84
C THR A 22 12.97 11.79 14.97
N LYS A 23 12.54 11.41 16.16
CA LYS A 23 13.33 11.15 17.37
C LYS A 23 12.97 9.78 17.93
N ALA A 24 13.77 9.30 18.91
CA ALA A 24 13.46 8.07 19.62
C ALA A 24 12.10 8.15 20.32
N THR A 25 11.26 7.15 20.10
CA THR A 25 9.92 7.04 20.69
C THR A 25 9.84 5.89 21.70
N LYS A 26 9.00 6.04 22.73
CA LYS A 26 8.78 4.98 23.73
C LYS A 26 7.79 3.91 23.25
N GLU A 27 6.90 4.26 22.34
CA GLU A 27 5.80 3.43 21.85
C GLU A 27 5.88 3.29 20.33
N GLY A 28 5.31 2.19 19.80
CA GLY A 28 5.30 1.85 18.38
C GLY A 28 6.65 1.32 17.88
N ASP A 29 6.65 0.84 16.64
CA ASP A 29 7.72 0.02 16.09
C ASP A 29 8.63 0.77 15.12
N PHE A 30 8.29 2.02 14.79
CA PHE A 30 9.04 2.86 13.88
C PHE A 30 9.40 4.21 14.51
N ASP A 31 10.68 4.58 14.41
CA ASP A 31 11.23 5.92 14.53
C ASP A 31 12.58 6.00 13.79
N TYR A 32 13.07 7.22 13.57
CA TYR A 32 14.30 7.44 12.81
C TYR A 32 15.52 6.71 13.41
N PRO A 33 15.82 6.78 14.71
CA PRO A 33 16.98 6.06 15.30
C PRO A 33 16.92 4.56 15.06
N ARG A 34 15.75 3.92 15.28
CA ARG A 34 15.58 2.47 15.07
C ARG A 34 15.66 2.10 13.60
N ALA A 35 15.03 2.86 12.72
CA ALA A 35 15.10 2.64 11.28
C ALA A 35 16.56 2.73 10.77
N LYS A 36 17.32 3.72 11.20
CA LYS A 36 18.76 3.84 10.85
C LYS A 36 19.59 2.70 11.43
N GLN A 37 19.34 2.31 12.67
CA GLN A 37 20.05 1.19 13.33
C GLN A 37 19.75 -0.14 12.62
N GLY A 38 18.49 -0.35 12.19
CA GLY A 38 18.08 -1.55 11.44
C GLY A 38 18.47 -1.53 9.96
N GLY A 39 18.99 -0.42 9.46
CA GLY A 39 19.39 -0.29 8.05
C GLY A 39 18.20 -0.12 7.08
N LEU A 40 17.02 0.22 7.57
CA LEU A 40 15.84 0.47 6.75
C LEU A 40 16.00 1.78 5.96
N ASN A 41 15.84 1.72 4.64
CA ASN A 41 16.12 2.84 3.75
C ASN A 41 14.87 3.43 3.10
N ALA A 42 13.86 2.60 2.78
CA ALA A 42 12.67 3.04 2.08
C ALA A 42 11.41 2.29 2.55
N PRO A 43 10.87 2.62 3.74
CA PRO A 43 9.56 2.11 4.16
C PRO A 43 8.43 2.83 3.40
N PHE A 44 7.56 2.06 2.76
CA PHE A 44 6.31 2.60 2.24
C PHE A 44 5.37 2.95 3.40
N MET A 45 5.04 4.22 3.48
CA MET A 45 4.05 4.75 4.43
C MET A 45 2.65 4.36 3.99
N SER A 46 1.99 3.49 4.74
CA SER A 46 0.62 3.05 4.46
C SER A 46 -0.36 4.19 4.74
N ILE A 47 -1.07 4.62 3.70
CA ILE A 47 -2.22 5.51 3.78
C ILE A 47 -3.45 4.62 3.95
N TYR A 48 -3.61 4.09 5.17
CA TYR A 48 -4.64 3.12 5.50
C TYR A 48 -6.01 3.76 5.70
N ILE A 49 -7.02 3.19 5.05
CA ILE A 49 -8.40 3.64 5.15
C ILE A 49 -9.28 2.51 5.72
N PRO A 50 -9.87 2.70 6.90
CA PRO A 50 -10.78 1.72 7.50
C PRO A 50 -11.97 1.43 6.58
N ALA A 51 -12.38 0.15 6.50
CA ALA A 51 -13.53 -0.27 5.71
C ALA A 51 -14.86 0.38 6.15
N SER A 52 -14.94 0.89 7.37
CA SER A 52 -16.08 1.68 7.86
C SER A 52 -16.28 2.99 7.10
N LEU A 53 -15.27 3.47 6.37
CA LEU A 53 -15.34 4.65 5.53
C LEU A 53 -15.57 4.33 4.05
N ASP A 54 -15.74 3.06 3.68
CA ASP A 54 -16.10 2.68 2.32
C ASP A 54 -17.39 3.38 1.89
N ASN A 55 -17.43 3.85 0.64
CA ASN A 55 -18.53 4.63 0.07
C ASN A 55 -18.81 5.98 0.80
N SER A 56 -17.83 6.53 1.49
CA SER A 56 -17.91 7.83 2.16
C SER A 56 -16.84 8.79 1.65
N ALA A 57 -17.21 10.03 1.35
CA ALA A 57 -16.27 11.10 1.03
C ALA A 57 -15.25 11.36 2.16
N ASN A 58 -15.46 10.84 3.36
CA ASN A 58 -14.50 10.92 4.46
C ASN A 58 -13.29 10.01 4.21
N SER A 59 -13.39 8.98 3.37
CA SER A 59 -12.24 8.16 2.97
C SER A 59 -11.18 9.00 2.24
N THR A 60 -11.59 9.83 1.28
CA THR A 60 -10.71 10.75 0.54
C THR A 60 -10.07 11.80 1.48
N LYS A 61 -10.87 12.40 2.37
CA LYS A 61 -10.38 13.37 3.35
C LYS A 61 -9.36 12.76 4.31
N LEU A 62 -9.60 11.52 4.77
CA LEU A 62 -8.64 10.83 5.63
C LEU A 62 -7.37 10.52 4.87
N ALA A 63 -7.45 10.05 3.62
CA ALA A 63 -6.27 9.77 2.81
C ALA A 63 -5.38 11.02 2.66
N ASP A 64 -5.96 12.16 2.29
CA ASP A 64 -5.22 13.43 2.20
C ASP A 64 -4.58 13.81 3.54
N LYS A 65 -5.31 13.69 4.64
CA LYS A 65 -4.80 13.98 5.98
C LYS A 65 -3.61 13.08 6.39
N LEU A 66 -3.67 11.78 6.05
CA LEU A 66 -2.57 10.87 6.34
C LEU A 66 -1.32 11.19 5.50
N ILE A 67 -1.51 11.63 4.25
CA ILE A 67 -0.41 12.13 3.41
C ILE A 67 0.20 13.40 4.04
N ASP A 68 -0.63 14.34 4.49
CA ASP A 68 -0.16 15.56 5.19
C ASP A 68 0.71 15.22 6.41
N TYR A 69 0.43 14.14 7.14
CA TYR A 69 1.28 13.69 8.24
C TYR A 69 2.66 13.24 7.76
N VAL A 70 2.76 12.53 6.64
CA VAL A 70 4.07 12.13 6.10
C VAL A 70 4.84 13.35 5.62
N GLU A 71 4.18 14.28 4.95
CA GLU A 71 4.78 15.57 4.55
C GLU A 71 5.26 16.37 5.77
N ALA A 72 4.49 16.37 6.87
CA ALA A 72 4.90 17.00 8.13
C ALA A 72 6.12 16.34 8.79
N ILE A 73 6.26 15.01 8.71
CA ILE A 73 7.46 14.30 9.17
C ILE A 73 8.70 14.80 8.39
N VAL A 74 8.61 14.86 7.07
CA VAL A 74 9.70 15.36 6.21
C VAL A 74 9.99 16.82 6.50
N GLY A 75 8.97 17.69 6.60
CA GLY A 75 9.12 19.09 6.91
C GLY A 75 9.80 19.36 8.27
N ARG A 76 9.60 18.46 9.25
CA ARG A 76 10.27 18.56 10.57
C ARG A 76 11.74 18.13 10.56
N ALA A 77 12.11 17.23 9.66
CA ALA A 77 13.46 16.66 9.62
C ALA A 77 13.91 16.38 8.17
N PRO A 78 14.04 17.41 7.32
CA PRO A 78 14.42 17.23 5.91
C PRO A 78 15.85 16.69 5.73
N ASN A 79 16.66 16.73 6.77
CA ASN A 79 17.99 16.12 6.82
C ASN A 79 17.97 14.64 7.23
N LYS A 80 16.79 14.06 7.42
CA LYS A 80 16.60 12.66 7.83
C LYS A 80 15.71 11.89 6.86
N PHE A 81 14.67 12.55 6.34
CA PHE A 81 13.63 11.96 5.52
C PHE A 81 13.36 12.78 4.26
N ALA A 82 12.95 12.09 3.20
CA ALA A 82 12.43 12.73 2.00
C ALA A 82 11.27 11.89 1.42
N ILE A 83 10.28 12.53 0.80
CA ILE A 83 9.26 11.84 0.00
C ILE A 83 9.94 11.26 -1.24
N ALA A 84 9.62 10.01 -1.58
CA ALA A 84 10.09 9.36 -2.80
C ALA A 84 8.91 9.00 -3.70
N SER A 85 8.97 9.41 -4.95
CA SER A 85 7.95 9.17 -5.97
C SER A 85 8.44 8.25 -7.09
N SER A 86 9.74 7.92 -7.08
CA SER A 86 10.38 7.07 -8.08
C SER A 86 11.53 6.27 -7.47
N THR A 87 12.00 5.26 -8.19
CA THR A 87 13.22 4.50 -7.82
C THR A 87 14.46 5.41 -7.85
N ALA A 88 14.53 6.36 -8.78
CA ALA A 88 15.62 7.33 -8.85
C ALA A 88 15.68 8.21 -7.59
N ASP A 89 14.52 8.64 -7.05
CA ASP A 89 14.48 9.39 -5.79
C ASP A 89 15.07 8.55 -4.64
N VAL A 90 14.68 7.27 -4.55
CA VAL A 90 15.19 6.37 -3.50
C VAL A 90 16.70 6.18 -3.61
N GLU A 91 17.23 6.00 -4.82
CA GLU A 91 18.66 5.84 -5.05
C GLU A 91 19.44 7.11 -4.68
N GLN A 92 18.97 8.28 -5.10
CA GLN A 92 19.57 9.56 -4.77
C GLN A 92 19.54 9.82 -3.26
N GLN A 93 18.38 9.67 -2.63
CA GLN A 93 18.16 9.90 -1.19
C GLN A 93 19.00 8.93 -0.35
N PHE A 94 19.16 7.68 -0.79
CA PHE A 94 20.06 6.72 -0.16
C PHE A 94 21.51 7.19 -0.22
N ALA A 95 21.97 7.70 -1.36
CA ALA A 95 23.32 8.24 -1.51
C ALA A 95 23.56 9.48 -0.61
N GLU A 96 22.51 10.27 -0.37
CA GLU A 96 22.51 11.43 0.54
C GLU A 96 22.37 11.03 2.02
N GLY A 97 22.16 9.75 2.32
CA GLY A 97 22.01 9.22 3.68
C GLY A 97 20.66 9.44 4.32
N LEU A 98 19.63 9.82 3.51
CA LEU A 98 18.25 9.99 3.94
C LEU A 98 17.51 8.63 3.99
N ILE A 99 16.39 8.62 4.71
CA ILE A 99 15.38 7.55 4.61
C ILE A 99 14.28 8.06 3.68
N SER A 100 14.03 7.34 2.60
CA SER A 100 12.95 7.61 1.65
C SER A 100 11.61 7.21 2.23
N LEU A 101 10.58 8.03 2.02
CA LEU A 101 9.20 7.74 2.43
C LEU A 101 8.30 7.68 1.19
N PRO A 102 8.31 6.57 0.44
CA PRO A 102 7.32 6.35 -0.60
C PRO A 102 5.94 6.10 0.03
N LEU A 103 4.85 6.40 -0.71
CA LEU A 103 3.49 6.30 -0.23
C LEU A 103 2.72 5.18 -0.93
N GLY A 104 2.01 4.37 -0.15
CA GLY A 104 1.07 3.38 -0.64
C GLY A 104 -0.29 3.57 0.00
N MET A 105 -1.38 3.50 -0.79
CA MET A 105 -2.73 3.57 -0.27
C MET A 105 -3.23 2.17 0.05
N GLU A 106 -3.58 1.92 1.32
CA GLU A 106 -4.20 0.66 1.72
C GLU A 106 -5.72 0.82 1.84
N ASN A 107 -6.43 0.03 1.04
CA ASN A 107 -7.85 0.17 0.71
C ASN A 107 -8.12 1.31 -0.29
N GLY A 108 -8.42 0.96 -1.54
CA GLY A 108 -8.68 1.92 -2.62
C GLY A 108 -10.00 2.70 -2.48
N SER A 109 -10.68 2.66 -1.31
CA SER A 109 -11.96 3.34 -1.12
C SER A 109 -11.91 4.86 -1.38
N PRO A 110 -10.78 5.60 -1.20
CA PRO A 110 -10.68 7.01 -1.57
C PRO A 110 -10.86 7.32 -3.05
N ILE A 111 -10.75 6.33 -3.92
CA ILE A 111 -10.98 6.50 -5.36
C ILE A 111 -12.46 6.79 -5.66
N GLN A 112 -13.40 6.34 -4.81
CA GLN A 112 -14.83 6.70 -4.84
C GLN A 112 -15.54 6.47 -6.18
N GLY A 113 -15.03 5.54 -7.03
CA GLY A 113 -15.59 5.29 -8.36
C GLY A 113 -15.33 6.39 -9.40
N ASP A 114 -14.39 7.29 -9.14
CA ASP A 114 -13.99 8.36 -10.04
C ASP A 114 -12.48 8.30 -10.31
N LEU A 115 -12.11 8.10 -11.56
CA LEU A 115 -10.70 8.02 -11.99
C LEU A 115 -9.94 9.34 -11.79
N ALA A 116 -10.63 10.47 -11.66
CA ALA A 116 -9.98 11.74 -11.31
C ALA A 116 -9.32 11.67 -9.91
N ASN A 117 -9.88 10.87 -8.99
CA ASN A 117 -9.27 10.64 -7.68
C ASN A 117 -7.99 9.79 -7.78
N LEU A 118 -7.88 8.87 -8.76
CA LEU A 118 -6.62 8.16 -9.01
C LEU A 118 -5.52 9.16 -9.39
N GLN A 119 -5.82 10.09 -10.31
CA GLN A 119 -4.87 11.12 -10.73
C GLN A 119 -4.48 12.04 -9.56
N HIS A 120 -5.48 12.47 -8.75
CA HIS A 120 -5.25 13.27 -7.54
C HIS A 120 -4.24 12.59 -6.60
N PHE A 121 -4.47 11.33 -6.25
CA PHE A 121 -3.59 10.63 -5.32
C PHE A 121 -2.22 10.28 -5.92
N TYR A 122 -2.14 10.04 -7.23
CA TYR A 122 -0.84 9.95 -7.91
C TYR A 122 -0.03 11.24 -7.78
N GLU A 123 -0.66 12.39 -7.98
CA GLU A 123 -0.03 13.72 -7.81
C GLU A 123 0.35 13.99 -6.35
N ARG A 124 -0.42 13.45 -5.38
CA ARG A 124 -0.09 13.48 -3.94
C ARG A 124 1.02 12.49 -3.55
N GLY A 125 1.57 11.72 -4.49
CA GLY A 125 2.72 10.83 -4.25
C GLY A 125 2.39 9.37 -4.04
N ILE A 126 1.13 8.92 -4.11
CA ILE A 126 0.75 7.50 -4.03
C ILE A 126 1.37 6.73 -5.21
N ARG A 127 2.05 5.61 -4.90
CA ARG A 127 2.71 4.76 -5.90
C ARG A 127 2.23 3.32 -5.92
N TYR A 128 1.47 2.89 -4.91
CA TYR A 128 0.64 1.69 -5.03
C TYR A 128 -0.75 1.91 -4.40
N ILE A 129 -1.73 1.09 -4.82
CA ILE A 129 -3.06 1.03 -4.20
C ILE A 129 -3.43 -0.43 -3.96
N THR A 130 -3.70 -0.78 -2.70
CA THR A 130 -4.33 -2.04 -2.32
C THR A 130 -5.82 -1.95 -2.63
N LEU A 131 -6.34 -2.83 -3.48
CA LEU A 131 -7.67 -2.67 -4.08
C LEU A 131 -8.82 -2.73 -3.07
N ALA A 132 -8.69 -3.55 -2.03
CA ALA A 132 -9.65 -3.66 -0.91
C ALA A 132 -8.91 -4.04 0.36
N HIS A 133 -9.53 -3.86 1.52
CA HIS A 133 -8.97 -4.29 2.81
C HIS A 133 -9.84 -5.37 3.47
N SER A 134 -10.49 -5.09 4.60
CA SER A 134 -11.24 -6.09 5.38
C SER A 134 -12.65 -6.40 4.86
N GLN A 135 -13.18 -5.58 3.96
CA GLN A 135 -14.49 -5.76 3.34
C GLN A 135 -14.43 -5.53 1.82
N ALA A 136 -15.40 -6.10 1.09
CA ALA A 136 -15.60 -5.76 -0.30
C ALA A 136 -16.03 -4.28 -0.42
N ASN A 137 -15.30 -3.53 -1.24
CA ASN A 137 -15.60 -2.13 -1.53
C ASN A 137 -16.17 -1.97 -2.96
N HIS A 138 -16.13 -0.78 -3.55
CA HIS A 138 -16.58 -0.53 -4.92
C HIS A 138 -15.59 -1.03 -6.00
N ILE A 139 -14.40 -1.51 -5.61
CA ILE A 139 -13.34 -1.96 -6.52
C ILE A 139 -13.26 -3.49 -6.56
N SER A 140 -13.19 -4.14 -5.40
CA SER A 140 -12.82 -5.55 -5.27
C SER A 140 -13.50 -6.24 -4.10
N ASP A 141 -13.64 -7.57 -4.22
CA ASP A 141 -13.89 -8.43 -3.08
C ASP A 141 -12.63 -8.58 -2.22
N SER A 142 -12.83 -8.66 -0.91
CA SER A 142 -11.79 -8.92 0.09
C SER A 142 -11.73 -10.40 0.45
N SER A 143 -10.54 -10.88 0.83
CA SER A 143 -10.32 -12.23 1.38
C SER A 143 -11.05 -12.46 2.72
N TYR A 144 -11.34 -11.40 3.46
CA TYR A 144 -12.06 -11.48 4.73
C TYR A 144 -13.59 -11.44 4.57
N ASP A 145 -14.10 -10.91 3.45
CA ASP A 145 -15.53 -10.74 3.23
C ASP A 145 -16.12 -11.90 2.43
N LEU A 146 -16.75 -12.86 3.11
CA LEU A 146 -17.32 -14.04 2.49
C LEU A 146 -18.53 -13.77 1.60
N ARG A 147 -19.10 -12.55 1.60
CA ARG A 147 -20.25 -12.19 0.76
C ARG A 147 -19.96 -12.25 -0.74
N ARG A 148 -18.69 -12.06 -1.13
CA ARG A 148 -18.24 -12.13 -2.54
C ARG A 148 -19.11 -11.32 -3.50
N LYS A 149 -19.25 -10.04 -3.19
CA LYS A 149 -20.17 -9.10 -3.87
C LYS A 149 -19.97 -9.07 -5.39
N TRP A 150 -18.72 -9.17 -5.85
CA TRP A 150 -18.34 -9.02 -7.25
C TRP A 150 -17.88 -10.32 -7.89
N LYS A 151 -17.65 -11.37 -7.09
CA LYS A 151 -16.94 -12.60 -7.51
C LYS A 151 -15.55 -12.29 -8.09
N GLY A 152 -14.85 -11.36 -7.46
CA GLY A 152 -13.54 -10.85 -7.85
C GLY A 152 -13.53 -9.31 -7.91
N LEU A 153 -13.16 -8.75 -9.05
CA LEU A 153 -13.20 -7.31 -9.31
C LEU A 153 -14.59 -6.85 -9.73
N SER A 154 -14.99 -5.66 -9.27
CA SER A 154 -16.17 -4.96 -9.79
C SER A 154 -15.93 -4.49 -11.24
N PRO A 155 -16.99 -4.08 -11.97
CA PRO A 155 -16.81 -3.42 -13.28
C PRO A 155 -15.86 -2.21 -13.19
N PHE A 156 -16.02 -1.36 -12.18
CA PHE A 156 -15.10 -0.23 -11.94
C PHE A 156 -13.69 -0.70 -11.57
N GLY A 157 -13.56 -1.76 -10.77
CA GLY A 157 -12.25 -2.32 -10.42
C GLY A 157 -11.45 -2.80 -11.61
N LYS A 158 -12.10 -3.37 -12.62
CA LYS A 158 -11.47 -3.77 -13.88
C LYS A 158 -10.97 -2.56 -14.69
N GLU A 159 -11.75 -1.49 -14.73
CA GLU A 159 -11.36 -0.23 -15.36
C GLU A 159 -10.20 0.42 -14.60
N LEU A 160 -10.27 0.46 -13.26
CA LEU A 160 -9.24 1.03 -12.40
C LEU A 160 -7.89 0.33 -12.58
N VAL A 161 -7.85 -1.01 -12.64
CA VAL A 161 -6.62 -1.79 -12.91
C VAL A 161 -5.94 -1.34 -14.21
N GLN A 162 -6.71 -1.13 -15.26
CA GLN A 162 -6.17 -0.68 -16.54
C GLN A 162 -5.67 0.77 -16.47
N GLU A 163 -6.38 1.64 -15.74
CA GLU A 163 -5.97 3.03 -15.58
C GLU A 163 -4.74 3.18 -14.70
N MET A 164 -4.63 2.39 -13.61
CA MET A 164 -3.42 2.34 -12.78
C MET A 164 -2.17 1.99 -13.59
N ASN A 165 -2.27 1.05 -14.56
CA ASN A 165 -1.17 0.73 -15.46
C ASN A 165 -0.75 1.93 -16.33
N LYS A 166 -1.70 2.75 -16.80
CA LYS A 166 -1.40 3.94 -17.63
C LYS A 166 -0.78 5.07 -16.82
N VAL A 167 -1.33 5.31 -15.63
CA VAL A 167 -0.85 6.37 -14.72
C VAL A 167 0.50 6.03 -14.09
N GLY A 168 0.83 4.72 -13.97
CA GLY A 168 2.06 4.26 -13.33
C GLY A 168 1.93 4.05 -11.83
N VAL A 169 0.73 3.67 -11.36
CA VAL A 169 0.47 3.24 -9.97
C VAL A 169 0.51 1.72 -9.91
N LEU A 170 1.32 1.15 -9.03
CA LEU A 170 1.39 -0.30 -8.80
C LEU A 170 0.07 -0.80 -8.19
N ILE A 171 -0.34 -1.97 -8.64
CA ILE A 171 -1.53 -2.64 -8.11
C ILE A 171 -1.07 -3.57 -6.98
N ASP A 172 -1.57 -3.33 -5.77
CA ASP A 172 -1.32 -4.21 -4.64
C ASP A 172 -2.51 -5.15 -4.42
N ILE A 173 -2.20 -6.45 -4.44
CA ILE A 173 -3.17 -7.53 -4.30
C ILE A 173 -3.23 -8.09 -2.88
N SER A 174 -2.56 -7.48 -1.91
CA SER A 174 -2.76 -7.84 -0.51
C SER A 174 -4.25 -7.66 -0.14
N HIS A 175 -4.79 -8.51 0.73
CA HIS A 175 -6.18 -8.49 1.20
C HIS A 175 -7.28 -8.88 0.19
N VAL A 176 -7.02 -8.91 -1.11
CA VAL A 176 -8.08 -9.25 -2.08
C VAL A 176 -8.44 -10.72 -2.05
N SER A 177 -9.64 -11.07 -2.54
CA SER A 177 -10.03 -12.48 -2.71
C SER A 177 -9.21 -13.19 -3.81
N ASP A 178 -9.12 -14.51 -3.76
CA ASP A 178 -8.43 -15.31 -4.79
C ASP A 178 -8.95 -14.99 -6.19
N ALA A 179 -10.27 -14.84 -6.35
CA ALA A 179 -10.86 -14.47 -7.63
C ALA A 179 -10.42 -13.10 -8.12
N ALA A 180 -10.34 -12.11 -7.21
CA ALA A 180 -9.86 -10.77 -7.56
C ALA A 180 -8.36 -10.79 -7.93
N PHE A 181 -7.55 -11.59 -7.22
CA PHE A 181 -6.15 -11.78 -7.58
C PHE A 181 -5.98 -12.26 -9.02
N TYR A 182 -6.63 -13.37 -9.40
CA TYR A 182 -6.48 -13.91 -10.76
C TYR A 182 -7.00 -12.97 -11.84
N GLN A 183 -8.13 -12.29 -11.59
CA GLN A 183 -8.64 -11.27 -12.51
C GLN A 183 -7.68 -10.08 -12.65
N THR A 184 -7.01 -9.68 -11.57
CA THR A 184 -6.00 -8.62 -11.60
C THR A 184 -4.78 -9.05 -12.42
N ILE A 185 -4.25 -10.27 -12.21
CA ILE A 185 -3.13 -10.82 -13.00
C ILE A 185 -3.47 -10.86 -14.49
N GLU A 186 -4.69 -11.27 -14.84
CA GLU A 186 -5.14 -11.34 -16.23
C GLU A 186 -5.23 -9.96 -16.90
N LEU A 187 -5.70 -8.96 -16.16
CA LEU A 187 -5.95 -7.62 -16.72
C LEU A 187 -4.72 -6.72 -16.71
N SER A 188 -3.83 -6.88 -15.71
CA SER A 188 -2.67 -6.01 -15.57
C SER A 188 -1.67 -6.23 -16.69
N LYS A 189 -1.16 -5.13 -17.25
CA LYS A 189 -0.06 -5.10 -18.23
C LYS A 189 1.31 -4.86 -17.61
N THR A 190 1.33 -4.62 -16.30
CA THR A 190 2.55 -4.38 -15.53
C THR A 190 2.62 -5.37 -14.36
N PRO A 191 3.81 -5.62 -13.80
CA PRO A 191 3.93 -6.41 -12.58
C PRO A 191 3.06 -5.85 -11.45
N VAL A 192 2.44 -6.76 -10.68
CA VAL A 192 1.67 -6.40 -9.48
C VAL A 192 2.47 -6.76 -8.23
N ILE A 193 2.07 -6.23 -7.07
CA ILE A 193 2.73 -6.53 -5.81
C ILE A 193 1.76 -7.13 -4.80
N ALA A 194 2.27 -7.96 -3.92
CA ALA A 194 1.68 -8.27 -2.62
C ALA A 194 2.52 -7.57 -1.56
N SER A 195 2.15 -6.35 -1.20
CA SER A 195 2.95 -5.47 -0.35
C SER A 195 3.18 -6.05 1.05
N HIS A 196 2.23 -6.82 1.57
CA HIS A 196 2.29 -7.47 2.88
C HIS A 196 1.34 -8.67 2.92
N SER A 197 1.82 -9.82 2.48
CA SER A 197 1.11 -11.11 2.53
C SER A 197 2.05 -12.19 3.06
N SER A 198 1.53 -13.40 3.22
CA SER A 198 2.32 -14.55 3.62
C SER A 198 1.91 -15.78 2.80
N LEU A 199 2.44 -16.95 3.15
CA LEU A 199 2.22 -18.18 2.41
C LEU A 199 1.09 -18.99 3.06
N ARG A 200 0.09 -19.36 2.27
CA ARG A 200 -1.06 -20.16 2.74
C ARG A 200 -0.65 -21.55 3.22
N ALA A 201 0.49 -22.06 2.75
CA ALA A 201 1.07 -23.30 3.23
C ALA A 201 1.29 -23.32 4.76
N PHE A 202 1.61 -22.17 5.36
CA PHE A 202 1.78 -22.03 6.82
C PHE A 202 0.48 -21.70 7.56
N THR A 203 -0.57 -21.32 6.83
CA THR A 203 -1.90 -20.96 7.36
C THR A 203 -2.99 -21.61 6.52
N PRO A 204 -3.13 -22.96 6.52
CA PRO A 204 -4.06 -23.64 5.63
C PRO A 204 -5.49 -23.11 5.74
N GLY A 205 -6.11 -22.81 4.59
CA GLY A 205 -7.48 -22.27 4.51
C GLY A 205 -7.60 -20.75 4.74
N PHE A 206 -6.52 -20.06 5.07
CA PHE A 206 -6.56 -18.60 5.27
C PHE A 206 -6.31 -17.85 3.96
N GLU A 207 -7.39 -17.44 3.30
CA GLU A 207 -7.38 -16.80 1.97
C GLU A 207 -6.60 -15.47 1.93
N ARG A 208 -6.36 -14.83 3.10
CA ARG A 208 -5.51 -13.64 3.18
C ARG A 208 -4.10 -13.88 2.67
N ASN A 209 -3.61 -15.12 2.78
CA ASN A 209 -2.29 -15.53 2.34
C ASN A 209 -2.35 -16.24 0.98
N MET A 210 -1.27 -16.17 0.21
CA MET A 210 -1.19 -16.69 -1.15
C MET A 210 -0.88 -18.18 -1.15
N ASP A 211 -1.60 -18.96 -1.95
CA ASP A 211 -1.24 -20.36 -2.22
C ASP A 211 -0.11 -20.47 -3.27
N ASP A 212 0.43 -21.68 -3.45
CA ASP A 212 1.56 -21.94 -4.35
C ASP A 212 1.24 -21.59 -5.81
N LYS A 213 -0.03 -21.73 -6.23
CA LYS A 213 -0.45 -21.36 -7.59
C LYS A 213 -0.48 -19.86 -7.79
N MET A 214 -0.94 -19.14 -6.79
CA MET A 214 -0.94 -17.67 -6.80
C MET A 214 0.50 -17.14 -6.83
N ILE A 215 1.40 -17.71 -6.01
CA ILE A 215 2.82 -17.32 -5.98
C ILE A 215 3.47 -17.53 -7.35
N LYS A 216 3.19 -18.68 -7.97
CA LYS A 216 3.68 -18.97 -9.33
C LYS A 216 3.14 -17.96 -10.34
N ALA A 217 1.83 -17.68 -10.33
CA ALA A 217 1.22 -16.70 -11.23
C ALA A 217 1.77 -15.28 -11.00
N LEU A 218 2.02 -14.90 -9.74
CA LEU A 218 2.67 -13.63 -9.41
C LEU A 218 4.10 -13.56 -9.98
N GLY A 219 4.87 -14.63 -9.84
CA GLY A 219 6.21 -14.73 -10.42
C GLY A 219 6.23 -14.67 -11.95
N GLU A 220 5.28 -15.34 -12.62
CA GLU A 220 5.09 -15.28 -14.07
C GLU A 220 4.68 -13.87 -14.56
N ASN A 221 3.95 -13.12 -13.74
CA ASN A 221 3.62 -11.71 -13.98
C ASN A 221 4.84 -10.77 -13.79
N GLY A 222 5.95 -11.26 -13.18
CA GLY A 222 7.10 -10.46 -12.80
C GLY A 222 6.91 -9.68 -11.49
N GLY A 223 5.88 -10.02 -10.74
CA GLY A 223 5.51 -9.36 -9.49
C GLY A 223 6.37 -9.78 -8.29
N VAL A 224 6.11 -9.13 -7.16
CA VAL A 224 6.84 -9.33 -5.89
C VAL A 224 5.86 -9.57 -4.75
N ILE A 225 6.18 -10.51 -3.86
CA ILE A 225 5.55 -10.65 -2.54
C ILE A 225 6.55 -10.26 -1.46
N GLN A 226 6.15 -9.41 -0.53
CA GLN A 226 6.85 -9.19 0.72
C GLN A 226 6.13 -9.92 1.86
N ILE A 227 6.89 -10.74 2.57
CA ILE A 227 6.36 -11.60 3.62
C ILE A 227 6.20 -10.79 4.90
N ASN A 228 4.98 -10.72 5.40
CA ASN A 228 4.70 -10.21 6.73
C ASN A 228 4.63 -11.35 7.76
N PHE A 229 4.86 -11.02 9.02
CA PHE A 229 4.92 -11.96 10.14
C PHE A 229 3.71 -11.82 11.09
N GLY A 230 2.75 -10.96 10.78
CA GLY A 230 1.55 -10.72 11.58
C GLY A 230 0.39 -11.64 11.25
#